data_68bb86cd4f620076f733c9cc3e2b0fef
#
_entry.id   68bb86cd4f620076f733c9cc3e2b0fef
#
_cell.length_a   1.000
_cell.length_b   1.000
_cell.length_c   1.000
_cell.angle_alpha   90.00
_cell.angle_beta   90.00
_cell.angle_gamma   90.00
#
_symmetry.space_group_name_H-M   'P 1'
#
loop_
_entity.id
_entity.type
_entity.pdbx_description
1 polymer ?
#
loop_
_entity_poly.entity_id
_entity_poly.type
_entity_poly.pdbx_seq_one_letter_code
_entity_poly.pdbx_strand_id
1 'polypeptide(L)'
;VTEPTGRPVLVVDNFDSFVYNLVQYLGQLGVPSIVRRNDAVTTAELADLDVAGVLLSPGPGTPVDAGVTVPMVRAAAEAGVPVLGVCLGHQAIAEAFGGDVVRAPELLHGKTSQVVHDGAGVLAGLPSPFTATRYHSLAVESSTFPAELEVTGRTPSGIVMALRHRDLPIEGVQFHPESVLTEGGHQLLATWLESCGLAPDPALVESASASAKRLLTAVG
;
A
#
# COMPACT_ATOMS: atom_id res chain seq x y z
N VAL A 1 11.67 23.56 0.08
CA VAL A 1 11.07 22.31 -0.42
C VAL A 1 11.54 22.21 -1.87
N THR A 2 12.38 21.23 -2.19
CA THR A 2 12.79 20.91 -3.56
C THR A 2 11.57 20.38 -4.31
N GLU A 3 11.40 20.80 -5.57
CA GLU A 3 10.34 20.23 -6.40
C GLU A 3 10.58 18.73 -6.60
N PRO A 4 9.52 17.89 -6.55
CA PRO A 4 9.64 16.46 -6.80
C PRO A 4 10.21 16.21 -8.19
N THR A 5 11.16 15.28 -8.31
CA THR A 5 11.83 14.96 -9.57
C THR A 5 11.68 13.48 -9.90
N GLY A 6 11.72 13.15 -11.19
CA GLY A 6 11.61 11.77 -11.68
C GLY A 6 10.24 11.43 -12.24
N ARG A 7 10.06 10.15 -12.62
CA ARG A 7 8.78 9.62 -13.11
C ARG A 7 7.76 9.62 -12.00
N PRO A 8 6.52 10.07 -12.26
CA PRO A 8 5.48 10.12 -11.22
C PRO A 8 4.98 8.72 -10.84
N VAL A 9 4.40 8.62 -9.64
CA VAL A 9 3.57 7.49 -9.22
C VAL A 9 2.11 7.77 -9.58
N LEU A 10 1.44 6.82 -10.24
CA LEU A 10 -0.02 6.87 -10.42
C LEU A 10 -0.68 6.44 -9.11
N VAL A 11 -1.46 7.32 -8.52
CA VAL A 11 -2.30 7.01 -7.36
C VAL A 11 -3.74 6.83 -7.84
N VAL A 12 -4.24 5.60 -7.77
CA VAL A 12 -5.65 5.28 -8.04
C VAL A 12 -6.43 5.53 -6.77
N ASP A 13 -7.26 6.58 -6.78
CA ASP A 13 -8.08 6.99 -5.64
C ASP A 13 -9.40 6.21 -5.63
N ASN A 14 -9.58 5.36 -4.63
CA ASN A 14 -10.80 4.58 -4.39
C ASN A 14 -11.83 5.35 -3.54
N PHE A 15 -11.93 6.67 -3.70
CA PHE A 15 -12.83 7.54 -2.95
C PHE A 15 -12.56 7.52 -1.43
N ASP A 16 -11.28 7.46 -1.07
CA ASP A 16 -10.85 7.44 0.31
C ASP A 16 -10.53 8.83 0.83
N SER A 17 -10.93 9.12 2.08
CA SER A 17 -10.65 10.40 2.74
C SER A 17 -9.16 10.60 3.06
N PHE A 18 -8.37 9.53 3.11
CA PHE A 18 -6.96 9.55 3.50
C PHE A 18 -6.00 9.43 2.31
N VAL A 19 -6.49 9.31 1.08
CA VAL A 19 -5.63 9.19 -0.12
C VAL A 19 -4.59 10.30 -0.20
N TYR A 20 -4.96 11.53 0.15
CA TYR A 20 -4.03 12.67 0.12
C TYR A 20 -2.94 12.62 1.18
N ASN A 21 -3.08 11.83 2.25
CA ASN A 21 -1.99 11.56 3.17
C ASN A 21 -0.91 10.69 2.51
N LEU A 22 -1.31 9.68 1.70
CA LEU A 22 -0.36 8.90 0.89
C LEU A 22 0.34 9.78 -0.15
N VAL A 23 -0.41 10.65 -0.84
CA VAL A 23 0.14 11.64 -1.79
C VAL A 23 1.14 12.57 -1.09
N GLN A 24 0.81 13.03 0.12
CA GLN A 24 1.71 13.86 0.91
C GLN A 24 2.98 13.11 1.32
N TYR A 25 2.88 11.82 1.69
CA TYR A 25 4.05 11.01 2.01
C TYR A 25 4.97 10.83 0.80
N LEU A 26 4.40 10.55 -0.40
CA LEU A 26 5.18 10.53 -1.64
C LEU A 26 5.90 11.85 -1.89
N GLY A 27 5.20 12.98 -1.73
CA GLY A 27 5.80 14.32 -1.87
C GLY A 27 6.90 14.61 -0.84
N GLN A 28 6.75 14.15 0.41
CA GLN A 28 7.79 14.26 1.44
C GLN A 28 9.03 13.42 1.11
N LEU A 29 8.86 12.33 0.36
CA LEU A 29 9.94 11.49 -0.16
C LEU A 29 10.53 12.02 -1.48
N GLY A 30 10.06 13.19 -1.96
CA GLY A 30 10.56 13.83 -3.19
C GLY A 30 10.01 13.24 -4.48
N VAL A 31 8.93 12.44 -4.43
CA VAL A 31 8.37 11.75 -5.59
C VAL A 31 7.06 12.43 -6.04
N PRO A 32 6.96 12.83 -7.34
CA PRO A 32 5.71 13.37 -7.87
C PRO A 32 4.64 12.29 -8.02
N SER A 33 3.37 12.68 -7.96
CA SER A 33 2.25 11.76 -8.13
C SER A 33 1.17 12.32 -9.05
N ILE A 34 0.50 11.42 -9.77
CA ILE A 34 -0.69 11.70 -10.58
C ILE A 34 -1.85 11.01 -9.91
N VAL A 35 -2.80 11.77 -9.37
CA VAL A 35 -3.99 11.19 -8.72
C VAL A 35 -5.11 11.08 -9.75
N ARG A 36 -5.70 9.90 -9.85
CA ARG A 36 -6.88 9.61 -10.67
C ARG A 36 -7.88 8.78 -9.88
N ARG A 37 -9.15 9.15 -9.95
CA ARG A 37 -10.22 8.32 -9.37
C ARG A 37 -10.35 7.00 -10.11
N ASN A 38 -10.73 5.96 -9.41
CA ASN A 38 -10.89 4.60 -9.95
C ASN A 38 -11.98 4.48 -11.04
N ASP A 39 -12.87 5.45 -11.16
CA ASP A 39 -13.88 5.59 -12.20
C ASP A 39 -13.49 6.55 -13.33
N ALA A 40 -12.34 7.22 -13.21
CA ALA A 40 -11.85 8.26 -14.12
C ALA A 40 -10.52 7.92 -14.80
N VAL A 41 -10.03 6.70 -14.65
CA VAL A 41 -8.82 6.17 -15.30
C VAL A 41 -9.13 4.77 -15.85
N THR A 42 -8.49 4.41 -16.94
CA THR A 42 -8.61 3.09 -17.57
C THR A 42 -7.27 2.35 -17.53
N THR A 43 -7.31 1.03 -17.70
CA THR A 43 -6.09 0.22 -17.81
C THR A 43 -5.29 0.55 -19.07
N ALA A 44 -5.95 1.00 -20.15
CA ALA A 44 -5.27 1.41 -21.38
C ALA A 44 -4.40 2.67 -21.17
N GLU A 45 -4.85 3.60 -20.33
CA GLU A 45 -4.08 4.81 -20.01
C GLU A 45 -2.79 4.53 -19.24
N LEU A 46 -2.67 3.36 -18.59
CA LEU A 46 -1.44 2.99 -17.87
C LEU A 46 -0.22 2.99 -18.80
N ALA A 47 -0.38 2.53 -20.04
CA ALA A 47 0.70 2.49 -21.02
C ALA A 47 1.14 3.89 -21.49
N ASP A 48 0.21 4.85 -21.49
CA ASP A 48 0.45 6.24 -21.94
C ASP A 48 1.01 7.14 -20.82
N LEU A 49 0.76 6.74 -19.58
CA LEU A 49 1.14 7.49 -18.39
C LEU A 49 2.56 7.18 -17.96
N ASP A 50 3.61 7.37 -18.61
CA ASP A 50 5.00 7.08 -18.21
C ASP A 50 5.27 7.15 -16.67
N VAL A 51 4.65 6.24 -15.91
CA VAL A 51 4.69 6.20 -14.43
C VAL A 51 5.72 5.21 -13.92
N ALA A 52 6.33 5.50 -12.77
CA ALA A 52 7.29 4.63 -12.12
C ALA A 52 6.62 3.44 -11.41
N GLY A 53 5.38 3.62 -10.95
CA GLY A 53 4.61 2.61 -10.25
C GLY A 53 3.16 3.04 -10.05
N VAL A 54 2.33 2.11 -9.60
CA VAL A 54 0.91 2.33 -9.29
C VAL A 54 0.66 2.10 -7.80
N LEU A 55 0.09 3.10 -7.13
CA LEU A 55 -0.39 3.00 -5.76
C LEU A 55 -1.93 2.91 -5.79
N LEU A 56 -2.48 1.80 -5.31
CA LEU A 56 -3.92 1.59 -5.16
C LEU A 56 -4.33 1.98 -3.75
N SER A 57 -5.13 3.02 -3.61
CA SER A 57 -5.49 3.59 -2.31
C SER A 57 -6.42 2.70 -1.48
N PRO A 58 -6.56 2.98 -0.18
CA PRO A 58 -7.73 2.55 0.58
C PRO A 58 -9.03 3.01 -0.09
N GLY A 59 -10.16 2.47 0.36
CA GLY A 59 -11.47 2.90 -0.09
C GLY A 59 -12.60 2.14 0.58
N PRO A 60 -13.85 2.60 0.43
CA PRO A 60 -15.03 1.93 0.94
C PRO A 60 -15.43 0.74 0.07
N GLY A 61 -16.28 -0.13 0.61
CA GLY A 61 -16.88 -1.25 -0.11
C GLY A 61 -15.96 -2.45 -0.30
N THR A 62 -16.05 -3.07 -1.47
CA THR A 62 -15.29 -4.26 -1.85
C THR A 62 -14.39 -3.97 -3.05
N PRO A 63 -13.30 -4.72 -3.26
CA PRO A 63 -12.43 -4.50 -4.42
C PRO A 63 -13.16 -4.69 -5.77
N VAL A 64 -14.14 -5.60 -5.84
CA VAL A 64 -14.94 -5.83 -7.06
C VAL A 64 -15.74 -4.60 -7.46
N ASP A 65 -16.22 -3.84 -6.46
CA ASP A 65 -17.01 -2.62 -6.68
C ASP A 65 -16.13 -1.37 -6.87
N ALA A 66 -14.80 -1.50 -6.80
CA ALA A 66 -13.83 -0.41 -6.84
C ALA A 66 -13.38 -0.04 -8.27
N GLY A 67 -14.28 -0.08 -9.24
CA GLY A 67 -14.02 0.36 -10.61
C GLY A 67 -12.82 -0.33 -11.25
N VAL A 68 -11.82 0.45 -11.66
CA VAL A 68 -10.63 -0.06 -12.36
C VAL A 68 -9.65 -0.82 -11.46
N THR A 69 -9.82 -0.82 -10.13
CA THR A 69 -8.76 -1.20 -9.18
C THR A 69 -8.26 -2.63 -9.38
N VAL A 70 -9.15 -3.63 -9.46
CA VAL A 70 -8.74 -5.03 -9.74
C VAL A 70 -8.20 -5.18 -11.18
N PRO A 71 -8.84 -4.67 -12.25
CA PRO A 71 -8.27 -4.65 -13.59
C PRO A 71 -6.91 -3.96 -13.68
N MET A 72 -6.67 -2.89 -12.90
CA MET A 72 -5.41 -2.16 -12.89
C MET A 72 -4.25 -3.02 -12.35
N VAL A 73 -4.49 -3.86 -11.34
CA VAL A 73 -3.48 -4.83 -10.87
C VAL A 73 -3.03 -5.74 -12.00
N ARG A 74 -3.97 -6.30 -12.77
CA ARG A 74 -3.68 -7.21 -13.88
C ARG A 74 -2.91 -6.49 -15.00
N ALA A 75 -3.35 -5.30 -15.38
CA ALA A 75 -2.68 -4.51 -16.41
C ALA A 75 -1.25 -4.13 -15.99
N ALA A 76 -1.04 -3.75 -14.73
CA ALA A 76 0.28 -3.46 -14.21
C ALA A 76 1.17 -4.72 -14.16
N ALA A 77 0.62 -5.87 -13.79
CA ALA A 77 1.30 -7.16 -13.83
C ALA A 77 1.81 -7.50 -15.23
N GLU A 78 0.94 -7.37 -16.25
CA GLU A 78 1.28 -7.62 -17.65
C GLU A 78 2.34 -6.65 -18.18
N ALA A 79 2.28 -5.39 -17.74
CA ALA A 79 3.23 -4.35 -18.13
C ALA A 79 4.53 -4.37 -17.32
N GLY A 80 4.64 -5.18 -16.26
CA GLY A 80 5.78 -5.19 -15.34
C GLY A 80 5.92 -3.91 -14.53
N VAL A 81 4.82 -3.16 -14.33
CA VAL A 81 4.80 -1.93 -13.55
C VAL A 81 4.62 -2.27 -12.06
N PRO A 82 5.48 -1.76 -11.17
CA PRO A 82 5.35 -1.99 -9.73
C PRO A 82 4.03 -1.50 -9.16
N VAL A 83 3.42 -2.30 -8.26
CA VAL A 83 2.15 -1.97 -7.59
C VAL A 83 2.33 -2.03 -6.08
N LEU A 84 1.80 -1.02 -5.38
CA LEU A 84 1.52 -1.08 -3.95
C LEU A 84 0.02 -0.93 -3.71
N GLY A 85 -0.61 -1.94 -3.12
CA GLY A 85 -2.00 -1.87 -2.68
C GLY A 85 -2.11 -1.57 -1.18
N VAL A 86 -2.91 -0.58 -0.81
CA VAL A 86 -3.17 -0.22 0.59
C VAL A 86 -4.63 -0.50 0.93
N CYS A 87 -4.88 -1.27 1.97
CA CYS A 87 -6.19 -1.66 2.50
C CYS A 87 -7.08 -2.29 1.40
N LEU A 88 -8.01 -1.56 0.78
CA LEU A 88 -8.79 -2.03 -0.35
C LEU A 88 -7.90 -2.42 -1.54
N GLY A 89 -6.83 -1.66 -1.80
CA GLY A 89 -5.84 -1.99 -2.84
C GLY A 89 -5.11 -3.31 -2.59
N HIS A 90 -4.79 -3.64 -1.33
CA HIS A 90 -4.23 -4.94 -0.93
C HIS A 90 -5.22 -6.08 -1.21
N GLN A 91 -6.49 -5.88 -0.88
CA GLN A 91 -7.56 -6.84 -1.17
C GLN A 91 -7.75 -7.03 -2.68
N ALA A 92 -7.66 -5.94 -3.46
CA ALA A 92 -7.74 -5.98 -4.91
C ALA A 92 -6.60 -6.81 -5.54
N ILE A 93 -5.40 -6.77 -4.96
CA ILE A 93 -4.29 -7.64 -5.38
C ILE A 93 -4.67 -9.11 -5.17
N ALA A 94 -5.17 -9.48 -3.99
CA ALA A 94 -5.57 -10.86 -3.74
C ALA A 94 -6.64 -11.34 -4.73
N GLU A 95 -7.69 -10.55 -4.97
CA GLU A 95 -8.75 -10.87 -5.94
C GLU A 95 -8.25 -10.93 -7.39
N ALA A 96 -7.29 -10.09 -7.77
CA ALA A 96 -6.70 -10.12 -9.11
C ALA A 96 -6.03 -11.46 -9.42
N PHE A 97 -5.50 -12.13 -8.40
CA PHE A 97 -4.88 -13.46 -8.51
C PHE A 97 -5.78 -14.61 -8.05
N GLY A 98 -7.08 -14.36 -7.84
CA GLY A 98 -8.09 -15.40 -7.57
C GLY A 98 -8.29 -15.76 -6.11
N GLY A 99 -7.79 -14.95 -5.18
CA GLY A 99 -8.09 -15.07 -3.75
C GLY A 99 -9.44 -14.47 -3.39
N ASP A 100 -10.02 -14.92 -2.29
CA ASP A 100 -11.27 -14.38 -1.77
C ASP A 100 -11.02 -13.29 -0.73
N VAL A 101 -11.91 -12.30 -0.70
CA VAL A 101 -11.99 -11.26 0.32
C VAL A 101 -13.26 -11.46 1.12
N VAL A 102 -13.10 -11.67 2.42
CA VAL A 102 -14.19 -12.04 3.32
C VAL A 102 -14.29 -11.08 4.50
N ARG A 103 -15.37 -11.18 5.28
CA ARG A 103 -15.50 -10.40 6.51
C ARG A 103 -14.37 -10.77 7.47
N ALA A 104 -13.64 -9.76 7.95
CA ALA A 104 -12.55 -9.97 8.91
C ALA A 104 -13.09 -10.59 10.21
N PRO A 105 -12.39 -11.57 10.81
CA PRO A 105 -12.81 -12.20 12.07
C PRO A 105 -12.77 -11.21 13.24
N GLU A 106 -12.01 -10.12 13.10
CA GLU A 106 -11.90 -9.04 14.10
C GLU A 106 -12.30 -7.72 13.44
N LEU A 107 -13.33 -7.08 13.97
CA LEU A 107 -13.76 -5.74 13.54
C LEU A 107 -13.00 -4.68 14.34
N LEU A 108 -11.93 -4.15 13.76
CA LEU A 108 -11.13 -3.07 14.35
C LEU A 108 -11.20 -1.86 13.43
N HIS A 109 -11.78 -0.77 13.93
CA HIS A 109 -11.84 0.50 13.21
C HIS A 109 -11.11 1.57 14.03
N GLY A 110 -10.08 2.18 13.43
CA GLY A 110 -9.26 3.19 14.09
C GLY A 110 -8.42 2.67 15.27
N LYS A 111 -8.21 1.35 15.36
CA LYS A 111 -7.38 0.72 16.38
C LYS A 111 -6.07 0.21 15.79
N THR A 112 -5.07 0.11 16.63
CA THR A 112 -3.78 -0.46 16.26
C THR A 112 -3.73 -1.96 16.52
N SER A 113 -2.91 -2.65 15.74
CA SER A 113 -2.55 -4.06 15.95
C SER A 113 -1.05 -4.25 15.73
N GLN A 114 -0.51 -5.29 16.36
CA GLN A 114 0.85 -5.72 16.08
C GLN A 114 0.87 -6.49 14.76
N VAL A 115 1.84 -6.18 13.90
CA VAL A 115 2.12 -6.92 12.67
C VAL A 115 3.44 -7.66 12.84
N VAL A 116 3.37 -8.97 12.80
CA VAL A 116 4.54 -9.86 12.78
C VAL A 116 4.88 -10.16 11.33
N HIS A 117 6.13 -10.02 10.93
CA HIS A 117 6.59 -10.20 9.56
C HIS A 117 7.99 -10.80 9.48
N ASP A 118 8.35 -11.30 8.31
CA ASP A 118 9.65 -11.92 8.01
C ASP A 118 10.70 -10.94 7.47
N GLY A 119 10.34 -9.66 7.29
CA GLY A 119 11.23 -8.63 6.74
C GLY A 119 11.29 -8.61 5.21
N ALA A 120 10.39 -9.33 4.52
CA ALA A 120 10.38 -9.37 3.07
C ALA A 120 9.64 -8.17 2.44
N GLY A 121 10.02 -7.82 1.22
CA GLY A 121 9.37 -6.78 0.40
C GLY A 121 9.34 -5.42 1.09
N VAL A 122 8.21 -4.74 1.02
CA VAL A 122 8.01 -3.40 1.60
C VAL A 122 8.16 -3.33 3.13
N LEU A 123 8.19 -4.47 3.81
CA LEU A 123 8.41 -4.56 5.26
C LEU A 123 9.89 -4.64 5.64
N ALA A 124 10.79 -4.64 4.67
CA ALA A 124 12.23 -4.69 4.92
C ALA A 124 12.68 -3.49 5.78
N GLY A 125 13.48 -3.78 6.80
CA GLY A 125 14.01 -2.76 7.71
C GLY A 125 13.05 -2.26 8.78
N LEU A 126 11.78 -2.68 8.78
CA LEU A 126 10.86 -2.41 9.89
C LEU A 126 11.11 -3.37 11.05
N PRO A 127 10.84 -2.94 12.30
CA PRO A 127 10.88 -3.86 13.44
C PRO A 127 9.78 -4.93 13.32
N SER A 128 10.01 -6.13 13.82
CA SER A 128 9.00 -7.18 13.90
C SER A 128 8.88 -7.67 15.35
N PRO A 129 7.70 -7.52 15.99
CA PRO A 129 6.50 -6.86 15.47
C PRO A 129 6.60 -5.34 15.44
N PHE A 130 5.73 -4.68 14.66
CA PHE A 130 5.50 -3.23 14.68
C PHE A 130 4.02 -2.90 14.81
N THR A 131 3.72 -1.67 15.23
CA THR A 131 2.34 -1.18 15.42
C THR A 131 1.79 -0.62 14.12
N ALA A 132 0.59 -1.06 13.70
CA ALA A 132 -0.09 -0.58 12.51
C ALA A 132 -1.58 -0.29 12.76
N THR A 133 -2.09 0.77 12.15
CA THR A 133 -3.49 1.18 12.25
C THR A 133 -4.37 0.42 11.27
N ARG A 134 -5.54 -0.03 11.75
CA ARG A 134 -6.53 -0.79 10.98
C ARG A 134 -7.86 -0.06 10.93
N TYR A 135 -8.44 0.01 9.72
CA TYR A 135 -9.79 0.58 9.49
C TYR A 135 -10.70 -0.39 8.71
N HIS A 136 -10.26 -1.64 8.48
CA HIS A 136 -10.92 -2.58 7.59
C HIS A 136 -11.92 -3.49 8.29
N SER A 137 -13.03 -3.79 7.62
CA SER A 137 -14.01 -4.81 7.99
C SER A 137 -13.90 -6.09 7.15
N LEU A 138 -13.11 -6.04 6.08
CA LEU A 138 -12.81 -7.17 5.19
C LEU A 138 -11.33 -7.52 5.29
N ALA A 139 -11.00 -8.77 4.97
CA ALA A 139 -9.62 -9.29 4.93
C ALA A 139 -9.50 -10.36 3.85
N VAL A 140 -8.28 -10.58 3.38
CA VAL A 140 -7.97 -11.69 2.47
C VAL A 140 -8.12 -13.02 3.22
N GLU A 141 -8.87 -13.95 2.61
CA GLU A 141 -9.10 -15.29 3.16
C GLU A 141 -7.84 -16.16 3.04
N SER A 142 -7.38 -16.68 4.17
CA SER A 142 -6.15 -17.49 4.19
C SER A 142 -6.30 -18.86 3.54
N SER A 143 -7.51 -19.43 3.52
CA SER A 143 -7.76 -20.77 2.96
C SER A 143 -7.81 -20.79 1.43
N THR A 144 -8.08 -19.65 0.81
CA THR A 144 -8.10 -19.46 -0.66
C THR A 144 -6.97 -18.56 -1.13
N PHE A 145 -5.90 -18.44 -0.34
CA PHE A 145 -4.78 -17.56 -0.68
C PHE A 145 -4.08 -18.04 -1.96
N PRO A 146 -3.92 -17.15 -2.97
CA PRO A 146 -3.36 -17.53 -4.28
C PRO A 146 -1.92 -18.05 -4.18
N ALA A 147 -1.59 -19.07 -4.97
CA ALA A 147 -0.24 -19.68 -4.98
C ALA A 147 0.84 -18.74 -5.53
N GLU A 148 0.46 -17.81 -6.40
CA GLU A 148 1.33 -16.78 -6.99
C GLU A 148 1.77 -15.74 -5.98
N LEU A 149 0.98 -15.59 -4.91
CA LEU A 149 1.26 -14.65 -3.83
C LEU A 149 1.93 -15.35 -2.64
N GLU A 150 2.57 -14.59 -1.80
CA GLU A 150 3.00 -15.02 -0.47
C GLU A 150 2.63 -13.99 0.59
N VAL A 151 2.35 -14.48 1.78
CA VAL A 151 2.06 -13.63 2.94
C VAL A 151 3.37 -13.24 3.60
N THR A 152 3.63 -11.94 3.69
CA THR A 152 4.83 -11.38 4.31
C THR A 152 4.59 -10.82 5.70
N GLY A 153 3.33 -10.59 6.09
CA GLY A 153 2.98 -10.12 7.42
C GLY A 153 1.59 -10.57 7.90
N ARG A 154 1.46 -10.83 9.21
CA ARG A 154 0.20 -11.24 9.85
C ARG A 154 0.02 -10.57 11.21
N THR A 155 -1.24 -10.47 11.66
CA THR A 155 -1.49 -10.24 13.10
C THR A 155 -1.13 -11.50 13.90
N PRO A 156 -0.95 -11.40 15.23
CA PRO A 156 -0.82 -12.58 16.09
C PRO A 156 -2.01 -13.56 16.01
N SER A 157 -3.20 -13.06 15.66
CA SER A 157 -4.40 -13.87 15.42
C SER A 157 -4.46 -14.52 14.02
N GLY A 158 -3.47 -14.25 13.14
CA GLY A 158 -3.33 -14.89 11.84
C GLY A 158 -3.95 -14.13 10.66
N ILE A 159 -4.54 -12.94 10.85
CA ILE A 159 -5.07 -12.13 9.75
C ILE A 159 -3.92 -11.69 8.84
N VAL A 160 -4.09 -11.84 7.52
CA VAL A 160 -3.13 -11.39 6.51
C VAL A 160 -3.03 -9.86 6.55
N MET A 161 -1.85 -9.34 6.83
CA MET A 161 -1.58 -7.92 6.96
C MET A 161 -0.66 -7.39 5.87
N ALA A 162 0.10 -8.26 5.22
CA ALA A 162 0.93 -7.93 4.07
C ALA A 162 1.08 -9.14 3.15
N LEU A 163 1.15 -8.88 1.87
CA LEU A 163 1.39 -9.87 0.82
C LEU A 163 2.30 -9.29 -0.25
N ARG A 164 2.94 -10.17 -1.01
CA ARG A 164 3.62 -9.83 -2.25
C ARG A 164 3.43 -10.93 -3.31
N HIS A 165 3.59 -10.58 -4.58
CA HIS A 165 3.73 -11.55 -5.65
C HIS A 165 5.15 -12.14 -5.61
N ARG A 166 5.27 -13.44 -5.93
CA ARG A 166 6.55 -14.17 -5.87
C ARG A 166 7.56 -13.69 -6.90
N ASP A 167 7.08 -13.33 -8.09
CA ASP A 167 7.92 -13.05 -9.26
C ASP A 167 7.74 -11.61 -9.79
N LEU A 168 6.61 -10.95 -9.50
CA LEU A 168 6.30 -9.60 -10.00
C LEU A 168 6.47 -8.56 -8.89
N PRO A 169 6.77 -7.30 -9.24
CA PRO A 169 6.91 -6.22 -8.27
C PRO A 169 5.55 -5.70 -7.76
N ILE A 170 4.73 -6.60 -7.20
CA ILE A 170 3.38 -6.32 -6.72
C ILE A 170 3.32 -6.68 -5.25
N GLU A 171 3.01 -5.67 -4.43
CA GLU A 171 2.94 -5.80 -2.97
C GLU A 171 1.70 -5.13 -2.42
N GLY A 172 1.25 -5.57 -1.25
CA GLY A 172 0.08 -4.97 -0.61
C GLY A 172 0.12 -5.07 0.89
N VAL A 173 -0.43 -4.04 1.55
CA VAL A 173 -0.56 -3.97 3.00
C VAL A 173 -2.01 -3.69 3.39
N GLN A 174 -2.54 -4.46 4.35
CA GLN A 174 -3.91 -4.32 4.81
C GLN A 174 -4.10 -3.14 5.76
N PHE A 175 -3.04 -2.69 6.40
CA PHE A 175 -3.02 -1.55 7.30
C PHE A 175 -2.79 -0.24 6.54
N HIS A 176 -2.87 0.89 7.24
CA HIS A 176 -2.71 2.23 6.70
C HIS A 176 -1.32 2.80 7.03
N PRO A 177 -0.35 2.77 6.10
CA PRO A 177 0.99 3.31 6.34
C PRO A 177 0.99 4.84 6.51
N GLU A 178 -0.02 5.52 5.97
CA GLU A 178 -0.20 6.97 6.06
C GLU A 178 -0.79 7.44 7.40
N SER A 179 -1.23 6.52 8.23
CA SER A 179 -1.73 6.85 9.57
C SER A 179 -0.60 7.19 10.52
N VAL A 180 -0.76 8.27 11.29
CA VAL A 180 0.22 8.72 12.30
C VAL A 180 0.53 7.64 13.33
N LEU A 181 -0.44 6.77 13.64
CA LEU A 181 -0.29 5.67 14.60
C LEU A 181 0.37 4.42 13.98
N THR A 182 0.72 4.42 12.70
CA THR A 182 1.46 3.33 12.06
C THR A 182 2.96 3.63 12.10
N GLU A 183 3.72 2.71 12.69
CA GLU A 183 5.17 2.81 12.72
C GLU A 183 5.77 2.54 11.32
N GLY A 184 6.77 3.33 10.94
CA GLY A 184 7.57 3.08 9.74
C GLY A 184 6.88 3.33 8.39
N GLY A 185 5.75 4.05 8.34
CA GLY A 185 5.01 4.27 7.09
C GLY A 185 5.84 4.91 5.97
N HIS A 186 6.69 5.91 6.27
CA HIS A 186 7.59 6.51 5.28
C HIS A 186 8.68 5.54 4.81
N GLN A 187 9.23 4.73 5.73
CA GLN A 187 10.22 3.71 5.37
C GLN A 187 9.62 2.66 4.43
N LEU A 188 8.39 2.20 4.73
CA LEU A 188 7.66 1.26 3.87
C LEU A 188 7.48 1.82 2.45
N LEU A 189 7.01 3.07 2.33
CA LEU A 189 6.84 3.70 1.02
C LEU A 189 8.19 3.89 0.31
N ALA A 190 9.25 4.27 1.03
CA ALA A 190 10.59 4.41 0.44
C ALA A 190 11.08 3.07 -0.12
N THR A 191 10.92 1.97 0.62
CA THR A 191 11.27 0.62 0.16
C THR A 191 10.49 0.21 -1.10
N TRP A 192 9.19 0.52 -1.17
CA TRP A 192 8.41 0.30 -2.38
C TRP A 192 8.89 1.17 -3.56
N LEU A 193 9.21 2.43 -3.32
CA LEU A 193 9.71 3.34 -4.35
C LEU A 193 11.03 2.85 -4.96
N GLU A 194 11.89 2.18 -4.18
CA GLU A 194 13.09 1.52 -4.70
C GLU A 194 12.74 0.43 -5.73
N SER A 195 11.67 -0.35 -5.49
CA SER A 195 11.16 -1.32 -6.48
C SER A 195 10.62 -0.66 -7.75
N CYS A 196 10.20 0.61 -7.67
CA CYS A 196 9.80 1.42 -8.82
C CYS A 196 11.01 2.00 -9.61
N GLY A 197 12.25 1.66 -9.21
CA GLY A 197 13.47 2.23 -9.79
C GLY A 197 13.72 3.69 -9.38
N LEU A 198 13.06 4.14 -8.33
CA LEU A 198 13.27 5.45 -7.71
C LEU A 198 14.21 5.29 -6.51
N ALA A 199 14.95 6.34 -6.20
CA ALA A 199 15.87 6.35 -5.06
C ALA A 199 15.53 7.56 -4.15
N PRO A 200 14.57 7.42 -3.23
CA PRO A 200 14.27 8.48 -2.26
C PRO A 200 15.53 8.87 -1.49
N ASP A 201 15.74 10.18 -1.28
CA ASP A 201 16.85 10.66 -0.50
C ASP A 201 16.75 10.13 0.95
N PRO A 202 17.73 9.38 1.45
CA PRO A 202 17.71 8.86 2.83
C PRO A 202 17.49 9.94 3.89
N ALA A 203 17.98 11.18 3.66
CA ALA A 203 17.76 12.29 4.57
C ALA A 203 16.29 12.74 4.61
N LEU A 204 15.58 12.66 3.48
CA LEU A 204 14.13 12.93 3.45
C LEU A 204 13.36 11.82 4.17
N VAL A 205 13.72 10.56 3.96
CA VAL A 205 13.11 9.42 4.65
C VAL A 205 13.27 9.54 6.16
N GLU A 206 14.48 9.83 6.64
CA GLU A 206 14.78 10.01 8.06
C GLU A 206 14.00 11.20 8.65
N SER A 207 14.03 12.36 7.97
CA SER A 207 13.33 13.57 8.41
C SER A 207 11.82 13.38 8.51
N ALA A 208 11.21 12.75 7.49
CA ALA A 208 9.77 12.47 7.44
C ALA A 208 9.38 11.46 8.54
N SER A 209 10.15 10.38 8.69
CA SER A 209 9.94 9.37 9.74
C SER A 209 10.07 9.95 11.15
N ALA A 210 11.07 10.81 11.38
CA ALA A 210 11.25 11.50 12.66
C ALA A 210 10.09 12.47 12.95
N SER A 211 9.54 13.13 11.93
CA SER A 211 8.39 14.01 12.08
C SER A 211 7.11 13.24 12.44
N ALA A 212 6.86 12.12 11.79
CA ALA A 212 5.75 11.23 12.12
C ALA A 212 5.85 10.69 13.56
N LYS A 213 7.06 10.28 13.99
CA LYS A 213 7.31 9.80 15.35
C LYS A 213 7.07 10.87 16.42
N ARG A 214 7.42 12.14 16.14
CA ARG A 214 7.12 13.27 17.05
C ARG A 214 5.62 13.48 17.21
N LEU A 215 4.84 13.38 16.13
CA LEU A 215 3.38 13.48 16.18
C LEU A 215 2.77 12.35 17.02
N LEU A 216 3.27 11.13 16.85
CA LEU A 216 2.84 9.97 17.64
C LEU A 216 3.04 10.20 19.15
N THR A 217 4.19 10.71 19.56
CA THR A 217 4.50 11.00 20.99
C THR A 217 3.73 12.19 21.54
N ALA A 218 3.19 13.08 20.72
CA ALA A 218 2.39 14.23 21.14
C ALA A 218 0.90 13.90 21.35
N VAL A 219 0.43 12.77 20.82
CA VAL A 219 -0.98 12.33 20.87
C VAL A 219 -1.21 11.25 21.96
N GLY A 220 -0.16 10.63 22.50
CA GLY A 220 -0.18 9.66 23.60
C GLY A 220 0.15 10.30 24.92
#